data_5fe7bef30a4171f7e8c3fc9985eec568
#
_entry.id   5fe7bef30a4171f7e8c3fc9985eec568
#
_cell.length_a   1.000
_cell.length_b   1.000
_cell.length_c   1.000
_cell.angle_alpha   90.00
_cell.angle_beta   90.00
_cell.angle_gamma   90.00
#
_symmetry.space_group_name_H-M   'P 1'
#
loop_
_entity.id
_entity.type
_entity.pdbx_description
1 polymer ?
#
loop_
_entity_poly.entity_id
_entity_poly.type
_entity_poly.pdbx_seq_one_letter_code
_entity_poly.pdbx_strand_id
1 'polypeptide(L)'
;MSDYNYDIIKVSVIEWYEKVLSRLKKKNEITLSKNSDEALIIDFDFQNCIAQLSVTNSHFAPYQFVYFEAMDIETSNPEETNPIYCFYDDDTMQKSDVIGALDEALVFCSNYKVK
;
A
#
# COMPACT_ATOMS: atom_id res chain seq x y z
N MET A 1 10.44 24.57 3.48
CA MET A 1 10.72 23.34 2.74
C MET A 1 9.76 22.24 3.16
N SER A 2 9.25 21.52 2.20
CA SER A 2 8.36 20.39 2.50
C SER A 2 9.17 19.19 2.98
N ASP A 3 8.70 18.54 4.06
CA ASP A 3 9.28 17.29 4.51
C ASP A 3 8.78 16.09 3.69
N TYR A 4 7.98 16.38 2.65
CA TYR A 4 7.38 15.33 1.84
C TYR A 4 8.30 15.01 0.66
N ASN A 5 9.15 14.00 0.84
CA ASN A 5 10.04 13.51 -0.21
C ASN A 5 10.12 11.99 -0.15
N TYR A 6 10.68 11.40 -1.21
CA TYR A 6 10.71 9.95 -1.35
C TYR A 6 11.38 9.25 -0.16
N ASP A 7 12.54 9.75 0.27
CA ASP A 7 13.29 9.08 1.35
C ASP A 7 12.52 9.11 2.67
N ILE A 8 11.90 10.23 3.00
CA ILE A 8 11.12 10.38 4.22
C ILE A 8 9.88 9.49 4.17
N ILE A 9 9.18 9.48 3.03
CA ILE A 9 7.99 8.66 2.85
C ILE A 9 8.36 7.18 2.90
N LYS A 10 9.46 6.79 2.24
CA LYS A 10 9.92 5.40 2.25
C LYS A 10 10.21 4.93 3.68
N VAL A 11 10.94 5.71 4.46
CA VAL A 11 11.26 5.37 5.86
C VAL A 11 9.97 5.27 6.67
N SER A 12 9.05 6.20 6.50
CA SER A 12 7.78 6.20 7.22
C SER A 12 6.95 4.95 6.91
N VAL A 13 6.92 4.54 5.64
CA VAL A 13 6.19 3.34 5.23
C VAL A 13 6.87 2.07 5.77
N ILE A 14 8.21 2.03 5.78
CA ILE A 14 8.93 0.88 6.36
C ILE A 14 8.62 0.75 7.85
N GLU A 15 8.62 1.85 8.59
CA GLU A 15 8.28 1.84 10.01
C GLU A 15 6.84 1.37 10.23
N TRP A 16 5.92 1.83 9.39
CA TRP A 16 4.53 1.39 9.41
C TRP A 16 4.42 -0.11 9.15
N TYR A 17 5.14 -0.60 8.15
CA TYR A 17 5.18 -2.02 7.79
C TYR A 17 5.65 -2.88 8.98
N GLU A 18 6.72 -2.45 9.66
CA GLU A 18 7.24 -3.17 10.82
C GLU A 18 6.22 -3.22 11.97
N LYS A 19 5.50 -2.13 12.18
CA LYS A 19 4.45 -2.08 13.20
C LYS A 19 3.29 -3.00 12.85
N VAL A 20 2.90 -3.02 11.58
CA VAL A 20 1.83 -3.91 11.10
C VAL A 20 2.22 -5.36 11.29
N LEU A 21 3.46 -5.72 10.92
CA LEU A 21 3.95 -7.09 11.09
C LEU A 21 3.88 -7.54 12.55
N SER A 22 4.19 -6.64 13.48
CA SER A 22 4.19 -6.99 14.91
C SER A 22 2.78 -7.24 15.45
N ARG A 23 1.76 -6.70 14.78
CA ARG A 23 0.36 -6.86 15.18
C ARG A 23 -0.31 -8.09 14.55
N LEU A 24 0.21 -8.57 13.43
CA LEU A 24 -0.40 -9.68 12.71
C LEU A 24 0.03 -11.01 13.31
N LYS A 25 -0.93 -11.90 13.46
CA LYS A 25 -0.67 -13.26 13.93
C LYS A 25 -0.09 -14.13 12.83
N LYS A 26 -0.40 -13.81 11.57
CA LYS A 26 0.09 -14.54 10.40
C LYS A 26 1.02 -13.64 9.60
N LYS A 27 2.32 -13.81 9.78
CA LYS A 27 3.31 -12.97 9.14
C LYS A 27 3.38 -13.17 7.62
N ASN A 28 2.85 -14.27 7.11
CA ASN A 28 2.85 -14.56 5.68
C ASN A 28 1.78 -13.79 4.91
N GLU A 29 0.95 -13.01 5.59
CA GLU A 29 -0.05 -12.17 4.92
C GLU A 29 0.57 -10.91 4.31
N ILE A 30 1.78 -10.54 4.73
CA ILE A 30 2.47 -9.35 4.23
C ILE A 30 3.89 -9.73 3.87
N THR A 31 4.29 -9.40 2.64
CA THR A 31 5.61 -9.72 2.12
C THR A 31 6.27 -8.46 1.56
N LEU A 32 7.47 -8.17 2.01
CA LEU A 32 8.28 -7.11 1.43
C LEU A 32 8.94 -7.67 0.17
N SER A 33 8.39 -7.33 -1.00
CA SER A 33 8.84 -7.88 -2.28
C SER A 33 10.04 -7.16 -2.85
N LYS A 34 10.16 -5.86 -2.60
CA LYS A 34 11.28 -5.06 -3.11
C LYS A 34 11.58 -3.92 -2.16
N ASN A 35 12.86 -3.71 -1.91
CA ASN A 35 13.32 -2.57 -1.14
C ASN A 35 14.64 -2.11 -1.75
N SER A 36 14.58 -1.09 -2.58
CA SER A 36 15.76 -0.53 -3.26
C SER A 36 15.72 0.99 -3.18
N ASP A 37 16.78 1.62 -3.71
CA ASP A 37 16.86 3.07 -3.71
C ASP A 37 15.79 3.73 -4.58
N GLU A 38 15.19 2.97 -5.49
CA GLU A 38 14.21 3.49 -6.43
C GLU A 38 12.77 3.11 -6.10
N ALA A 39 12.58 2.00 -5.38
CA ALA A 39 11.23 1.50 -5.12
C ALA A 39 11.17 0.62 -3.89
N LEU A 40 10.04 0.70 -3.21
CA LEU A 40 9.65 -0.18 -2.13
C LEU A 40 8.33 -0.82 -2.53
N ILE A 41 8.25 -2.15 -2.50
CA ILE A 41 7.02 -2.86 -2.85
C ILE A 41 6.67 -3.84 -1.75
N ILE A 42 5.46 -3.74 -1.23
CA ILE A 42 4.93 -4.60 -0.18
C ILE A 42 3.66 -5.26 -0.71
N ASP A 43 3.62 -6.57 -0.69
CA ASP A 43 2.47 -7.35 -1.11
C ASP A 43 1.67 -7.81 0.10
N PHE A 44 0.35 -7.71 0.00
CA PHE A 44 -0.58 -8.12 1.06
C PHE A 44 -1.46 -9.24 0.53
N ASP A 45 -1.61 -10.28 1.34
CA ASP A 45 -2.45 -11.43 1.00
C ASP A 45 -3.49 -11.60 2.11
N PHE A 46 -4.69 -11.10 1.85
CA PHE A 46 -5.81 -11.18 2.77
C PHE A 46 -6.70 -12.38 2.40
N GLN A 47 -7.65 -12.68 3.27
CA GLN A 47 -8.53 -13.82 3.06
C GLN A 47 -9.34 -13.70 1.76
N ASN A 48 -9.85 -12.52 1.47
CA ASN A 48 -10.77 -12.30 0.35
C ASN A 48 -10.26 -11.31 -0.69
N CYS A 49 -9.06 -10.77 -0.51
CA CYS A 49 -8.48 -9.84 -1.47
C CYS A 49 -6.96 -9.85 -1.37
N ILE A 50 -6.33 -9.37 -2.43
CA ILE A 50 -4.88 -9.15 -2.44
C ILE A 50 -4.63 -7.67 -2.70
N ALA A 51 -3.52 -7.17 -2.21
CA ALA A 51 -3.18 -5.77 -2.38
C ALA A 51 -1.68 -5.59 -2.57
N GLN A 52 -1.31 -4.48 -3.16
CA GLN A 52 0.09 -4.12 -3.32
C GLN A 52 0.26 -2.64 -2.99
N LEU A 53 1.27 -2.36 -2.18
CA LEU A 53 1.69 -1.00 -1.86
C LEU A 53 3.00 -0.74 -2.57
N SER A 54 3.06 0.31 -3.35
CA SER A 54 4.26 0.74 -4.05
C SER A 54 4.66 2.13 -3.59
N VAL A 55 5.94 2.29 -3.24
CA VAL A 55 6.53 3.60 -2.97
C VAL A 55 7.67 3.75 -3.96
N THR A 56 7.53 4.67 -4.91
CA THR A 56 8.50 4.84 -5.98
C THR A 56 8.89 6.29 -6.15
N ASN A 57 10.10 6.51 -6.58
CA ASN A 57 10.59 7.86 -6.88
C ASN A 57 10.45 8.14 -8.38
N SER A 58 9.22 7.97 -8.88
CA SER A 58 8.89 8.15 -10.29
C SER A 58 8.06 9.42 -10.47
N HIS A 59 8.39 10.23 -11.47
CA HIS A 59 7.65 11.44 -11.78
C HIS A 59 6.59 11.23 -12.87
N PHE A 60 6.37 9.99 -13.26
CA PHE A 60 5.45 9.67 -14.38
C PHE A 60 4.09 9.16 -13.94
N ALA A 61 3.94 8.84 -12.66
CA ALA A 61 2.70 8.27 -12.16
C ALA A 61 1.71 9.39 -11.81
N PRO A 62 0.40 9.07 -11.73
CA PRO A 62 -0.57 10.06 -11.24
C PRO A 62 -0.45 10.35 -9.75
N TYR A 63 0.30 9.52 -9.03
CA TYR A 63 0.61 9.71 -7.62
C TYR A 63 1.99 10.33 -7.46
N GLN A 64 2.25 10.92 -6.29
CA GLN A 64 3.56 11.53 -6.01
C GLN A 64 4.60 10.46 -5.72
N PHE A 65 4.38 9.62 -4.71
CA PHE A 65 5.30 8.53 -4.35
C PHE A 65 4.59 7.22 -4.03
N VAL A 66 3.38 7.28 -3.49
CA VAL A 66 2.70 6.14 -2.89
C VAL A 66 1.48 5.73 -3.69
N TYR A 67 1.39 4.45 -3.98
CA TYR A 67 0.24 3.86 -4.65
C TYR A 67 -0.15 2.58 -3.94
N PHE A 68 -1.41 2.48 -3.53
CA PHE A 68 -1.97 1.27 -2.92
C PHE A 68 -3.17 0.83 -3.75
N GLU A 69 -3.20 -0.46 -4.09
CA GLU A 69 -4.29 -1.03 -4.88
C GLU A 69 -4.65 -2.39 -4.33
N ALA A 70 -5.94 -2.63 -4.12
CA ALA A 70 -6.46 -3.92 -3.65
C ALA A 70 -7.43 -4.49 -4.67
N MET A 71 -7.35 -5.81 -4.85
CA MET A 71 -8.13 -6.57 -5.83
C MET A 71 -8.84 -7.73 -5.16
N ASP A 72 -10.03 -8.07 -5.65
CA ASP A 72 -10.77 -9.25 -5.21
C ASP A 72 -10.07 -10.51 -5.72
N ILE A 73 -9.86 -11.51 -4.85
CA ILE A 73 -9.17 -12.74 -5.24
C ILE A 73 -10.00 -13.64 -6.13
N GLU A 74 -11.32 -13.46 -6.17
CA GLU A 74 -12.20 -14.29 -6.99
C GLU A 74 -12.41 -13.76 -8.41
N THR A 75 -11.78 -12.62 -8.72
CA THR A 75 -11.88 -12.07 -10.08
C THR A 75 -11.20 -13.01 -11.06
N SER A 76 -11.97 -13.57 -11.99
CA SER A 76 -11.47 -14.55 -12.94
C SER A 76 -11.04 -13.94 -14.28
N ASN A 77 -11.42 -12.69 -14.54
CA ASN A 77 -11.09 -12.02 -15.81
C ASN A 77 -10.28 -10.76 -15.53
N PRO A 78 -8.94 -10.79 -15.78
CA PRO A 78 -8.10 -9.64 -15.48
C PRO A 78 -8.44 -8.39 -16.30
N GLU A 79 -9.10 -8.53 -17.43
CA GLU A 79 -9.49 -7.39 -18.25
C GLU A 79 -10.68 -6.64 -17.67
N GLU A 80 -11.47 -7.30 -16.86
CA GLU A 80 -12.64 -6.71 -16.22
C GLU A 80 -12.37 -6.36 -14.76
N THR A 81 -11.13 -6.56 -14.31
CA THR A 81 -10.77 -6.35 -12.93
C THR A 81 -10.70 -4.87 -12.59
N ASN A 82 -11.54 -4.43 -11.68
CA ASN A 82 -11.46 -3.09 -11.11
C ASN A 82 -10.95 -3.21 -9.68
N PRO A 83 -10.05 -2.33 -9.25
CA PRO A 83 -9.62 -2.35 -7.86
C PRO A 83 -10.81 -2.12 -6.92
N ILE A 84 -10.83 -2.88 -5.82
CA ILE A 84 -11.85 -2.67 -4.79
C ILE A 84 -11.48 -1.51 -3.87
N TYR A 85 -10.19 -1.13 -3.88
CA TYR A 85 -9.69 -0.01 -3.09
C TYR A 85 -8.41 0.51 -3.75
N CYS A 86 -8.32 1.84 -3.86
CA CYS A 86 -7.12 2.51 -4.37
C CYS A 86 -6.80 3.71 -3.51
N PHE A 87 -5.51 3.96 -3.33
CA PHE A 87 -5.04 5.18 -2.69
C PHE A 87 -3.85 5.72 -3.46
N TYR A 88 -3.86 7.02 -3.70
CA TYR A 88 -2.76 7.77 -4.32
C TYR A 88 -2.40 8.92 -3.40
N ASP A 89 -1.11 9.11 -3.16
CA ASP A 89 -0.66 10.30 -2.45
C ASP A 89 -0.52 11.48 -3.42
N ASP A 90 -0.42 12.68 -2.86
CA ASP A 90 -0.13 13.88 -3.63
C ASP A 90 0.74 14.83 -2.80
N ASP A 91 1.19 15.91 -3.42
CA ASP A 91 2.11 16.84 -2.79
C ASP A 91 1.45 17.77 -1.77
N THR A 92 0.14 17.68 -1.58
CA THR A 92 -0.58 18.42 -0.55
C THR A 92 -0.64 17.67 0.77
N MET A 93 -0.26 16.38 0.77
CA MET A 93 -0.32 15.52 1.94
C MET A 93 0.93 15.64 2.81
N GLN A 94 0.78 15.25 4.06
CA GLN A 94 1.90 15.05 4.97
C GLN A 94 2.09 13.54 5.17
N LYS A 95 3.26 13.13 5.71
CA LYS A 95 3.51 11.71 5.94
C LYS A 95 2.46 11.07 6.85
N SER A 96 1.94 11.83 7.82
CA SER A 96 0.88 11.32 8.72
C SER A 96 -0.41 11.03 7.96
N ASP A 97 -0.71 11.80 6.92
CA ASP A 97 -1.89 11.56 6.08
C ASP A 97 -1.74 10.27 5.31
N VAL A 98 -0.55 10.01 4.78
CA VAL A 98 -0.25 8.77 4.06
C VAL A 98 -0.39 7.56 5.00
N ILE A 99 0.20 7.62 6.18
CA ILE A 99 0.14 6.52 7.14
C ILE A 99 -1.31 6.27 7.58
N GLY A 100 -2.08 7.33 7.83
CA GLY A 100 -3.50 7.19 8.16
C GLY A 100 -4.30 6.53 7.05
N ALA A 101 -4.01 6.89 5.79
CA ALA A 101 -4.67 6.29 4.65
C ALA A 101 -4.32 4.80 4.51
N LEU A 102 -3.07 4.43 4.78
CA LEU A 102 -2.64 3.04 4.74
C LEU A 102 -3.31 2.22 5.86
N ASP A 103 -3.47 2.80 7.04
CA ASP A 103 -4.21 2.15 8.13
C ASP A 103 -5.66 1.88 7.72
N GLU A 104 -6.31 2.86 7.10
CA GLU A 104 -7.68 2.69 6.62
C GLU A 104 -7.78 1.63 5.53
N ALA A 105 -6.79 1.59 4.64
CA ALA A 105 -6.75 0.59 3.58
C ALA A 105 -6.64 -0.82 4.15
N LEU A 106 -5.82 -1.02 5.19
CA LEU A 106 -5.67 -2.31 5.84
C LEU A 106 -6.96 -2.74 6.53
N VAL A 107 -7.64 -1.81 7.20
CA VAL A 107 -8.92 -2.11 7.84
C VAL A 107 -9.94 -2.54 6.79
N PHE A 108 -10.01 -1.81 5.68
CA PHE A 108 -10.91 -2.16 4.58
C PHE A 108 -10.62 -3.57 4.06
N CYS A 109 -9.36 -3.86 3.75
CA CYS A 109 -8.98 -5.15 3.17
C CYS A 109 -9.19 -6.30 4.15
N SER A 110 -8.89 -6.08 5.43
CA SER A 110 -9.06 -7.10 6.47
C SER A 110 -10.53 -7.46 6.67
N ASN A 111 -11.44 -6.52 6.42
CA ASN A 111 -12.87 -6.72 6.59
C ASN A 111 -13.59 -7.01 5.28
N TYR A 112 -12.89 -6.99 4.17
CA TYR A 112 -13.49 -7.20 2.85
C TYR A 112 -14.06 -8.61 2.76
N LYS A 113 -15.28 -8.73 2.26
CA LYS A 113 -15.95 -10.00 2.04
C LYS A 113 -16.40 -10.10 0.59
N VAL A 114 -16.18 -11.25 0.01
CA VAL A 114 -16.66 -11.56 -1.34
C VAL A 114 -18.18 -11.71 -1.28
N LYS A 115 -18.84 -11.08 -2.24
CA LYS A 115 -20.31 -11.17 -2.32
C LYS A 115 -20.76 -12.45 -2.99
#